data_9cb1789d37428b54d6768914f9d9d533
#
_entry.id   9cb1789d37428b54d6768914f9d9d533
#
_cell.length_a   1.000
_cell.length_b   1.000
_cell.length_c   1.000
_cell.angle_alpha   90.00
_cell.angle_beta   90.00
_cell.angle_gamma   90.00
#
_symmetry.space_group_name_H-M   'P 1'
#
loop_
_entity.id
_entity.type
_entity.pdbx_description
1 polymer ?
#
loop_
_entity_poly.entity_id
_entity_poly.type
_entity_poly.pdbx_seq_one_letter_code
_entity_poly.pdbx_strand_id
1 'polypeptide(L)'
;MNEAWQIISNDLYPHRPMSALDTTHLQSSTRLVTSLTLAEKQAMHHLMTAHYEAVPWDRFEADLSVKDEVLMLHDRQEILCGFTTLVWNPAGQLDEGDILFSGDTIIDRRCWGTQELVRAFSRRAGEWKAASGRRLFWFLISKGHRTYLYLPLFARRFFPHPQNEEREWASLAGQVAERLFGECWKPDEGVIRFATSQGHLREELVIGREKNPWVRYFMTCNPGYARGEELVCFTEMEESNLRRGARVAFREGAHQ
;
A
#
# COMPACT_ATOMS: atom_id res chain seq x y z
N MET A 1 -18.26 13.79 -6.34
CA MET A 1 -17.25 12.71 -6.49
C MET A 1 -16.48 13.03 -7.74
N ASN A 2 -15.14 12.98 -7.71
CA ASN A 2 -14.31 13.37 -8.86
C ASN A 2 -14.27 12.18 -9.84
N GLU A 3 -14.37 12.45 -11.17
CA GLU A 3 -14.32 11.42 -12.23
C GLU A 3 -13.09 10.51 -12.10
N ALA A 4 -11.94 11.06 -11.75
CA ALA A 4 -10.72 10.30 -11.49
C ALA A 4 -10.89 9.26 -10.38
N TRP A 5 -11.68 9.57 -9.34
CA TRP A 5 -12.01 8.64 -8.27
C TRP A 5 -12.89 7.50 -8.79
N GLN A 6 -13.89 7.79 -9.62
CA GLN A 6 -14.78 6.77 -10.17
C GLN A 6 -14.03 5.80 -11.09
N ILE A 7 -13.13 6.31 -11.92
CA ILE A 7 -12.30 5.49 -12.81
C ILE A 7 -11.37 4.58 -12.00
N ILE A 8 -10.63 5.13 -11.03
CA ILE A 8 -9.72 4.37 -10.18
C ILE A 8 -10.47 3.39 -9.29
N SER A 9 -11.60 3.81 -8.71
CA SER A 9 -12.43 2.98 -7.85
C SER A 9 -13.04 1.79 -8.60
N ASN A 10 -13.49 1.99 -9.83
CA ASN A 10 -14.02 0.92 -10.67
C ASN A 10 -12.94 -0.12 -11.03
N ASP A 11 -11.69 0.32 -11.19
CA ASP A 11 -10.57 -0.57 -11.49
C ASP A 11 -9.98 -1.25 -10.24
N LEU A 12 -10.00 -0.57 -9.10
CA LEU A 12 -9.69 -1.21 -7.83
C LEU A 12 -10.76 -2.25 -7.45
N TYR A 13 -12.04 -1.98 -7.81
CA TYR A 13 -13.20 -2.73 -7.31
C TYR A 13 -14.23 -3.03 -8.41
N PRO A 14 -13.91 -3.83 -9.45
CA PRO A 14 -14.73 -3.99 -10.66
C PRO A 14 -16.05 -4.72 -10.46
N HIS A 15 -16.17 -5.52 -9.43
CA HIS A 15 -17.36 -6.29 -9.10
C HIS A 15 -17.71 -6.05 -7.63
N ARG A 16 -18.50 -5.00 -7.39
CA ARG A 16 -19.20 -4.89 -6.13
C ARG A 16 -20.25 -6.00 -6.12
N PRO A 17 -20.11 -7.08 -5.33
CA PRO A 17 -21.14 -8.10 -5.24
C PRO A 17 -22.44 -7.43 -4.78
N MET A 18 -23.58 -7.80 -5.39
CA MET A 18 -24.90 -7.25 -5.02
C MET A 18 -25.32 -7.56 -3.56
N SER A 19 -24.60 -8.44 -2.88
CA SER A 19 -24.69 -8.72 -1.45
C SER A 19 -23.53 -8.09 -0.66
N ALA A 20 -23.00 -6.95 -1.11
CA ALA A 20 -21.95 -6.26 -0.37
C ALA A 20 -22.42 -6.02 1.06
N LEU A 21 -21.66 -6.52 2.03
CA LEU A 21 -21.76 -6.11 3.43
C LEU A 21 -21.87 -4.59 3.46
N ASP A 22 -22.67 -4.09 4.37
CA ASP A 22 -22.80 -2.64 4.58
C ASP A 22 -21.43 -2.08 4.98
N THR A 23 -20.63 -1.71 3.96
CA THR A 23 -19.27 -1.19 4.13
C THR A 23 -19.24 0.18 4.81
N THR A 24 -20.41 0.73 5.16
CA THR A 24 -20.54 2.01 5.87
C THR A 24 -20.08 1.92 7.33
N HIS A 25 -19.78 0.73 7.83
CA HIS A 25 -19.47 0.49 9.25
C HIS A 25 -18.20 -0.34 9.48
N LEU A 26 -17.20 -0.23 8.61
CA LEU A 26 -15.88 -0.78 8.91
C LEU A 26 -15.21 0.07 9.99
N GLN A 27 -14.62 -0.60 10.97
CA GLN A 27 -13.81 0.02 12.02
C GLN A 27 -12.34 -0.24 11.74
N SER A 28 -11.52 0.78 11.89
CA SER A 28 -10.07 0.68 11.75
C SER A 28 -9.40 0.72 13.12
N SER A 29 -8.36 -0.07 13.28
CA SER A 29 -7.48 -0.06 14.46
C SER A 29 -6.03 -0.20 14.03
N THR A 30 -5.12 0.42 14.78
CA THR A 30 -3.67 0.24 14.62
C THR A 30 -3.14 -0.57 15.80
N ARG A 31 -2.36 -1.60 15.51
CA ARG A 31 -1.77 -2.49 16.52
C ARG A 31 -0.27 -2.61 16.29
N LEU A 32 0.51 -2.65 17.36
CA LEU A 32 1.90 -3.09 17.27
C LEU A 32 1.93 -4.57 16.85
N VAL A 33 2.81 -4.94 15.93
CA VAL A 33 2.97 -6.34 15.50
C VAL A 33 3.30 -7.25 16.68
N THR A 34 4.09 -6.78 17.62
CA THR A 34 4.45 -7.50 18.86
C THR A 34 3.26 -7.76 19.79
N SER A 35 2.15 -7.03 19.63
CA SER A 35 0.93 -7.21 20.44
C SER A 35 -0.12 -8.10 19.79
N LEU A 36 0.12 -8.57 18.55
CA LEU A 36 -0.84 -9.39 17.84
C LEU A 36 -0.94 -10.78 18.46
N THR A 37 -2.16 -11.23 18.66
CA THR A 37 -2.47 -12.60 19.05
C THR A 37 -2.26 -13.58 17.90
N LEU A 38 -2.09 -14.86 18.21
CA LEU A 38 -2.01 -15.90 17.18
C LEU A 38 -3.27 -15.93 16.29
N ALA A 39 -4.46 -15.70 16.88
CA ALA A 39 -5.72 -15.68 16.13
C ALA A 39 -5.76 -14.53 15.11
N GLU A 40 -5.30 -13.34 15.49
CA GLU A 40 -5.19 -12.19 14.57
C GLU A 40 -4.21 -12.48 13.43
N LYS A 41 -3.03 -13.01 13.73
CA LYS A 41 -2.06 -13.42 12.72
C LYS A 41 -2.62 -14.48 11.76
N GLN A 42 -3.36 -15.46 12.28
CA GLN A 42 -4.02 -16.49 11.46
C GLN A 42 -5.10 -15.89 10.55
N ALA A 43 -5.89 -14.95 11.06
CA ALA A 43 -6.90 -14.26 10.25
C ALA A 43 -6.25 -13.44 9.12
N MET A 44 -5.15 -12.75 9.40
CA MET A 44 -4.37 -12.02 8.39
C MET A 44 -3.81 -12.97 7.33
N HIS A 45 -3.19 -14.08 7.73
CA HIS A 45 -2.65 -15.07 6.81
C HIS A 45 -3.76 -15.70 5.94
N HIS A 46 -4.91 -16.04 6.55
CA HIS A 46 -6.05 -16.56 5.79
C HIS A 46 -6.52 -15.57 4.73
N LEU A 47 -6.64 -14.28 5.09
CA LEU A 47 -7.02 -13.24 4.15
C LEU A 47 -5.95 -13.08 3.04
N MET A 48 -4.67 -13.19 3.37
CA MET A 48 -3.58 -13.11 2.40
C MET A 48 -3.63 -14.26 1.39
N THR A 49 -3.86 -15.50 1.83
CA THR A 49 -3.95 -16.68 0.96
C THR A 49 -5.18 -16.67 0.05
N ALA A 50 -6.21 -15.88 0.36
CA ALA A 50 -7.32 -15.64 -0.56
C ALA A 50 -6.94 -14.79 -1.78
N HIS A 51 -5.84 -14.02 -1.71
CA HIS A 51 -5.39 -13.10 -2.76
C HIS A 51 -4.09 -13.53 -3.43
N TYR A 52 -3.22 -14.24 -2.69
CA TYR A 52 -1.90 -14.67 -3.16
C TYR A 52 -1.74 -16.17 -3.07
N GLU A 53 -0.92 -16.71 -3.97
CA GLU A 53 -0.48 -18.10 -3.95
C GLU A 53 0.95 -18.19 -3.39
N ALA A 54 1.34 -19.39 -2.94
CA ALA A 54 2.67 -19.67 -2.44
C ALA A 54 3.12 -18.77 -1.25
N VAL A 55 2.21 -18.55 -0.29
CA VAL A 55 2.47 -17.84 0.96
C VAL A 55 2.39 -18.82 2.13
N PRO A 56 3.43 -19.60 2.42
CA PRO A 56 3.45 -20.48 3.59
C PRO A 56 3.45 -19.67 4.89
N TRP A 57 2.92 -20.26 5.95
CA TRP A 57 2.79 -19.62 7.27
C TRP A 57 4.11 -19.08 7.81
N ASP A 58 5.16 -19.90 7.82
CA ASP A 58 6.46 -19.52 8.38
C ASP A 58 7.05 -18.29 7.69
N ARG A 59 6.84 -18.16 6.40
CA ARG A 59 7.28 -17.00 5.63
C ARG A 59 6.46 -15.76 5.96
N PHE A 60 5.14 -15.92 6.02
CA PHE A 60 4.24 -14.83 6.42
C PHE A 60 4.60 -14.33 7.83
N GLU A 61 4.80 -15.23 8.79
CA GLU A 61 5.16 -14.88 10.15
C GLU A 61 6.54 -14.20 10.24
N ALA A 62 7.52 -14.71 9.50
CA ALA A 62 8.85 -14.09 9.43
C ALA A 62 8.79 -12.66 8.85
N ASP A 63 8.05 -12.45 7.75
CA ASP A 63 7.87 -11.13 7.16
C ASP A 63 7.09 -10.19 8.09
N LEU A 64 6.03 -10.67 8.72
CA LEU A 64 5.25 -9.89 9.67
C LEU A 64 6.10 -9.46 10.88
N SER A 65 6.99 -10.32 11.36
CA SER A 65 7.80 -10.09 12.58
C SER A 65 8.75 -8.90 12.49
N VAL A 66 9.10 -8.46 11.28
CA VAL A 66 9.99 -7.31 11.03
C VAL A 66 9.23 -6.01 10.76
N LYS A 67 7.89 -6.03 10.88
CA LYS A 67 7.04 -4.83 10.77
C LYS A 67 6.79 -4.22 12.14
N ASP A 68 6.56 -2.90 12.18
CA ASP A 68 6.27 -2.19 13.42
C ASP A 68 4.80 -2.28 13.81
N GLU A 69 3.94 -1.96 12.86
CA GLU A 69 2.50 -1.82 13.08
C GLU A 69 1.69 -2.52 12.00
N VAL A 70 0.48 -2.91 12.37
CA VAL A 70 -0.57 -3.34 11.44
C VAL A 70 -1.78 -2.43 11.62
N LEU A 71 -2.25 -1.89 10.54
CA LEU A 71 -3.53 -1.23 10.46
C LEU A 71 -4.55 -2.25 9.96
N MET A 72 -5.58 -2.51 10.77
CA MET A 72 -6.58 -3.55 10.54
C MET A 72 -7.96 -2.93 10.35
N LEU A 73 -8.75 -3.53 9.48
CA LEU A 73 -10.16 -3.19 9.27
C LEU A 73 -11.04 -4.36 9.69
N HIS A 74 -12.02 -4.11 10.53
CA HIS A 74 -13.00 -5.10 10.95
C HIS A 74 -14.42 -4.64 10.60
N ASP A 75 -15.30 -5.60 10.34
CA ASP A 75 -16.73 -5.35 10.24
C ASP A 75 -17.40 -5.29 11.63
N ARG A 76 -18.74 -5.12 11.65
CA ARG A 76 -19.52 -5.08 12.90
C ARG A 76 -19.49 -6.38 13.69
N GLN A 77 -19.14 -7.49 13.07
CA GLN A 77 -19.00 -8.80 13.70
C GLN A 77 -17.55 -9.10 14.10
N GLU A 78 -16.68 -8.08 14.14
CA GLU A 78 -15.24 -8.21 14.43
C GLU A 78 -14.49 -9.12 13.45
N ILE A 79 -15.03 -9.35 12.24
CA ILE A 79 -14.36 -10.14 11.21
C ILE A 79 -13.36 -9.23 10.48
N LEU A 80 -12.12 -9.70 10.33
CA LEU A 80 -11.07 -9.00 9.60
C LEU A 80 -11.44 -8.86 8.12
N CYS A 81 -11.57 -7.62 7.65
CA CYS A 81 -11.92 -7.25 6.28
C CYS A 81 -10.74 -6.72 5.47
N GLY A 82 -9.65 -6.35 6.12
CA GLY A 82 -8.46 -5.85 5.45
C GLY A 82 -7.37 -5.48 6.43
N PHE A 83 -6.16 -5.37 5.92
CA PHE A 83 -5.03 -4.86 6.70
C PHE A 83 -3.95 -4.27 5.79
N THR A 84 -3.09 -3.46 6.39
CA THR A 84 -1.80 -3.07 5.82
C THR A 84 -0.73 -3.05 6.91
N THR A 85 0.47 -3.51 6.58
CA THR A 85 1.62 -3.48 7.50
C THR A 85 2.41 -2.20 7.29
N LEU A 86 2.96 -1.65 8.38
CA LEU A 86 3.71 -0.39 8.38
C LEU A 86 5.09 -0.60 9.02
N VAL A 87 6.10 0.03 8.42
CA VAL A 87 7.45 0.13 8.98
C VAL A 87 7.89 1.59 8.92
N TRP A 88 8.33 2.11 10.06
CA TRP A 88 8.80 3.47 10.18
C TRP A 88 10.32 3.53 10.08
N ASN A 89 10.81 4.38 9.16
CA ASN A 89 12.25 4.56 8.91
C ASN A 89 13.02 3.23 8.67
N PRO A 90 12.53 2.33 7.79
CA PRO A 90 13.14 1.00 7.62
C PRO A 90 14.57 1.06 7.08
N ALA A 91 14.94 2.13 6.38
CA ALA A 91 16.29 2.37 5.85
C ALA A 91 17.18 3.17 6.84
N GLY A 92 16.73 3.30 8.11
CA GLY A 92 17.29 4.26 9.06
C GLY A 92 16.80 5.68 8.80
N GLN A 93 17.12 6.58 9.71
CA GLN A 93 16.73 7.99 9.58
C GLN A 93 17.49 8.64 8.42
N LEU A 94 16.79 9.36 7.56
CA LEU A 94 17.35 10.14 6.45
C LEU A 94 17.33 11.62 6.81
N ASP A 95 18.28 12.40 6.25
CA ASP A 95 18.33 13.84 6.46
C ASP A 95 17.10 14.53 5.85
N GLU A 96 16.62 14.04 4.73
CA GLU A 96 15.48 14.56 3.97
C GLU A 96 14.14 14.42 4.70
N GLY A 97 14.00 13.44 5.58
CA GLY A 97 12.77 13.19 6.33
C GLY A 97 12.61 11.75 6.80
N ASP A 98 11.44 11.46 7.32
CA ASP A 98 11.06 10.12 7.75
C ASP A 98 10.45 9.34 6.58
N ILE A 99 10.66 8.02 6.58
CA ILE A 99 10.10 7.09 5.60
C ILE A 99 9.05 6.21 6.26
N LEU A 100 7.85 6.21 5.69
CA LEU A 100 6.83 5.20 5.97
C LEU A 100 6.85 4.17 4.84
N PHE A 101 7.22 2.93 5.14
CA PHE A 101 7.08 1.82 4.22
C PHE A 101 5.80 1.06 4.53
N SER A 102 4.89 0.95 3.56
CA SER A 102 3.75 0.04 3.66
C SER A 102 4.05 -1.27 2.94
N GLY A 103 3.92 -2.35 3.67
CA GLY A 103 4.07 -3.70 3.15
C GLY A 103 2.77 -4.27 2.59
N ASP A 104 2.43 -5.48 3.03
CA ASP A 104 1.23 -6.16 2.58
C ASP A 104 -0.03 -5.31 2.79
N THR A 105 -0.74 -5.04 1.70
CA THR A 105 -2.01 -4.32 1.72
C THR A 105 -3.08 -5.19 1.06
N ILE A 106 -4.01 -5.68 1.87
CA ILE A 106 -5.04 -6.62 1.44
C ILE A 106 -6.40 -6.16 1.94
N ILE A 107 -7.40 -6.21 1.08
CA ILE A 107 -8.80 -5.96 1.42
C ILE A 107 -9.63 -7.12 0.86
N ASP A 108 -10.45 -7.75 1.73
CA ASP A 108 -11.41 -8.75 1.35
C ASP A 108 -12.31 -8.25 0.20
N ARG A 109 -12.58 -9.10 -0.77
CA ARG A 109 -13.41 -8.76 -1.93
C ARG A 109 -14.79 -8.21 -1.54
N ARG A 110 -15.36 -8.70 -0.43
CA ARG A 110 -16.66 -8.24 0.11
C ARG A 110 -16.62 -6.78 0.54
N CYS A 111 -15.45 -6.29 0.93
CA CYS A 111 -15.21 -4.93 1.41
C CYS A 111 -14.59 -4.00 0.37
N TRP A 112 -14.46 -4.43 -0.89
CA TRP A 112 -13.95 -3.60 -1.96
C TRP A 112 -14.83 -2.36 -2.19
N GLY A 113 -14.20 -1.22 -2.43
CA GLY A 113 -14.86 0.07 -2.57
C GLY A 113 -14.90 0.88 -1.29
N THR A 114 -14.46 0.32 -0.15
CA THR A 114 -14.28 1.10 1.08
C THR A 114 -13.16 2.11 0.94
N GLN A 115 -13.32 3.26 1.58
CA GLN A 115 -12.25 4.25 1.74
C GLN A 115 -11.62 4.20 3.13
N GLU A 116 -12.07 3.27 3.98
CA GLU A 116 -11.66 3.27 5.39
C GLU A 116 -10.18 2.98 5.55
N LEU A 117 -9.60 2.06 4.74
CA LEU A 117 -8.14 1.83 4.77
C LEU A 117 -7.35 3.10 4.39
N VAL A 118 -7.81 3.81 3.35
CA VAL A 118 -7.19 5.09 2.93
C VAL A 118 -7.24 6.12 4.05
N ARG A 119 -8.39 6.24 4.72
CA ARG A 119 -8.59 7.18 5.84
C ARG A 119 -7.70 6.81 7.03
N ALA A 120 -7.73 5.55 7.44
CA ALA A 120 -6.97 5.08 8.58
C ALA A 120 -5.46 5.22 8.36
N PHE A 121 -4.96 4.83 7.17
CA PHE A 121 -3.57 5.02 6.78
C PHE A 121 -3.17 6.51 6.80
N SER A 122 -4.00 7.37 6.20
CA SER A 122 -3.71 8.80 6.16
C SER A 122 -3.71 9.43 7.56
N ARG A 123 -4.66 9.04 8.43
CA ARG A 123 -4.71 9.50 9.82
C ARG A 123 -3.45 9.10 10.56
N ARG A 124 -3.04 7.83 10.46
CA ARG A 124 -1.82 7.34 11.13
C ARG A 124 -0.56 8.06 10.64
N ALA A 125 -0.46 8.34 9.34
CA ALA A 125 0.63 9.13 8.77
C ALA A 125 0.62 10.58 9.29
N GLY A 126 -0.57 11.18 9.47
CA GLY A 126 -0.71 12.51 10.06
C GLY A 126 -0.25 12.58 11.51
N GLU A 127 -0.62 11.59 12.34
CA GLU A 127 -0.16 11.44 13.72
C GLU A 127 1.36 11.38 13.79
N TRP A 128 2.00 10.55 12.96
CA TRP A 128 3.45 10.43 12.91
C TRP A 128 4.11 11.75 12.52
N LYS A 129 3.65 12.37 11.43
CA LYS A 129 4.22 13.64 10.96
C LYS A 129 4.12 14.74 12.02
N ALA A 130 3.00 14.83 12.73
CA ALA A 130 2.83 15.80 13.80
C ALA A 130 3.79 15.53 14.99
N ALA A 131 3.96 14.27 15.35
CA ALA A 131 4.85 13.88 16.45
C ALA A 131 6.34 14.07 16.10
N SER A 132 6.74 13.76 14.87
CA SER A 132 8.14 13.88 14.44
C SER A 132 8.54 15.30 14.04
N GLY A 133 7.60 16.12 13.57
CA GLY A 133 7.86 17.45 13.02
C GLY A 133 8.67 17.44 11.71
N ARG A 134 8.96 16.28 11.14
CA ARG A 134 9.81 16.11 9.95
C ARG A 134 8.97 15.95 8.68
N ARG A 135 9.59 16.10 7.49
CA ARG A 135 8.97 15.65 6.25
C ARG A 135 8.68 14.15 6.37
N LEU A 136 7.58 13.68 5.77
CA LEU A 136 7.22 12.27 5.76
C LEU A 136 7.02 11.83 4.32
N PHE A 137 7.71 10.76 3.95
CA PHE A 137 7.58 10.14 2.64
C PHE A 137 6.99 8.74 2.76
N TRP A 138 6.10 8.41 1.85
CA TRP A 138 5.57 7.07 1.71
C TRP A 138 6.34 6.34 0.62
N PHE A 139 7.06 5.30 1.01
CA PHE A 139 7.73 4.35 0.14
C PHE A 139 6.88 3.07 0.07
N LEU A 140 6.67 2.53 -1.11
CA LEU A 140 5.98 1.27 -1.32
C LEU A 140 6.54 0.55 -2.54
N ILE A 141 6.41 -0.79 -2.53
CA ILE A 141 6.72 -1.62 -3.68
C ILE A 141 5.43 -2.24 -4.22
N SER A 142 5.23 -2.19 -5.53
CA SER A 142 3.98 -2.58 -6.16
C SER A 142 4.18 -3.82 -7.03
N LYS A 143 3.75 -4.97 -6.52
CA LYS A 143 3.71 -6.23 -7.27
C LYS A 143 2.63 -6.23 -8.34
N GLY A 144 1.53 -5.53 -8.11
CA GLY A 144 0.40 -5.43 -9.02
C GLY A 144 -0.14 -4.02 -9.18
N HIS A 145 -0.81 -3.77 -10.28
CA HIS A 145 -1.39 -2.46 -10.60
C HIS A 145 -2.31 -1.91 -9.50
N ARG A 146 -2.97 -2.75 -8.72
CA ARG A 146 -3.88 -2.32 -7.64
C ARG A 146 -3.16 -1.53 -6.56
N THR A 147 -1.97 -1.98 -6.15
CA THR A 147 -1.13 -1.27 -5.19
C THR A 147 -0.65 0.05 -5.78
N TYR A 148 -0.22 0.05 -7.05
CA TYR A 148 0.16 1.28 -7.74
C TYR A 148 -0.99 2.31 -7.81
N LEU A 149 -2.23 1.86 -8.01
CA LEU A 149 -3.41 2.73 -8.08
C LEU A 149 -3.70 3.51 -6.78
N TYR A 150 -3.15 3.09 -5.64
CA TYR A 150 -3.24 3.90 -4.42
C TYR A 150 -2.52 5.25 -4.58
N LEU A 151 -1.43 5.34 -5.34
CA LEU A 151 -0.72 6.60 -5.53
C LEU A 151 -1.59 7.70 -6.13
N PRO A 152 -2.21 7.53 -7.32
CA PRO A 152 -3.10 8.55 -7.85
C PRO A 152 -4.39 8.73 -7.03
N LEU A 153 -4.73 7.82 -6.14
CA LEU A 153 -5.84 7.95 -5.20
C LEU A 153 -5.49 8.87 -4.02
N PHE A 154 -4.28 8.73 -3.47
CA PHE A 154 -3.80 9.48 -2.31
C PHE A 154 -3.22 10.84 -2.68
N ALA A 155 -2.38 10.89 -3.71
CA ALA A 155 -1.51 12.02 -3.98
C ALA A 155 -1.73 12.64 -5.37
N ARG A 156 -1.27 13.89 -5.52
CA ARG A 156 -1.23 14.60 -6.80
C ARG A 156 0.09 14.39 -7.52
N ARG A 157 1.16 14.38 -6.76
CA ARG A 157 2.54 14.14 -7.22
C ARG A 157 3.05 12.86 -6.58
N PHE A 158 3.64 11.97 -7.34
CA PHE A 158 4.23 10.70 -6.90
C PHE A 158 5.20 10.17 -7.95
N PHE A 159 6.03 9.23 -7.58
CA PHE A 159 6.97 8.54 -8.45
C PHE A 159 6.66 7.02 -8.46
N PRO A 160 6.73 6.35 -9.63
CA PRO A 160 6.83 6.94 -10.97
C PRO A 160 5.48 7.51 -11.45
N HIS A 161 5.53 8.59 -12.25
CA HIS A 161 4.34 9.28 -12.77
C HIS A 161 4.48 9.52 -14.29
N PRO A 162 3.42 9.28 -15.11
CA PRO A 162 3.52 9.36 -16.56
C PRO A 162 3.75 10.76 -17.12
N GLN A 163 3.49 11.80 -16.36
CA GLN A 163 3.56 13.20 -16.83
C GLN A 163 4.59 14.04 -16.06
N ASN A 164 5.09 13.56 -14.94
CA ASN A 164 6.00 14.31 -14.08
C ASN A 164 7.23 13.47 -13.74
N GLU A 165 8.39 13.94 -14.16
CA GLU A 165 9.66 13.39 -13.71
C GLU A 165 10.02 13.99 -12.34
N GLU A 166 9.60 13.35 -11.27
CA GLU A 166 9.98 13.74 -9.90
C GLU A 166 11.41 13.22 -9.59
N ARG A 167 12.42 13.87 -10.19
CA ARG A 167 13.83 13.41 -10.11
C ARG A 167 14.36 13.34 -8.70
N GLU A 168 14.02 14.31 -7.84
CA GLU A 168 14.37 14.29 -6.43
C GLU A 168 13.81 13.04 -5.74
N TRP A 169 12.53 12.75 -5.96
CA TRP A 169 11.87 11.60 -5.36
C TRP A 169 12.33 10.27 -5.97
N ALA A 170 12.65 10.24 -7.25
CA ALA A 170 13.24 9.07 -7.90
C ALA A 170 14.61 8.73 -7.27
N SER A 171 15.45 9.75 -7.04
CA SER A 171 16.75 9.59 -6.37
C SER A 171 16.59 9.09 -4.94
N LEU A 172 15.69 9.71 -4.16
CA LEU A 172 15.45 9.32 -2.77
C LEU A 172 14.84 7.91 -2.67
N ALA A 173 13.88 7.59 -3.54
CA ALA A 173 13.29 6.26 -3.63
C ALA A 173 14.35 5.20 -3.96
N GLY A 174 15.27 5.50 -4.87
CA GLY A 174 16.40 4.63 -5.21
C GLY A 174 17.34 4.39 -4.02
N GLN A 175 17.67 5.43 -3.26
CA GLN A 175 18.49 5.29 -2.05
C GLN A 175 17.81 4.41 -0.99
N VAL A 176 16.50 4.59 -0.79
CA VAL A 176 15.72 3.74 0.13
C VAL A 176 15.69 2.31 -0.37
N ALA A 177 15.43 2.10 -1.67
CA ALA A 177 15.39 0.77 -2.28
C ALA A 177 16.73 0.05 -2.16
N GLU A 178 17.84 0.74 -2.42
CA GLU A 178 19.19 0.18 -2.28
C GLU A 178 19.48 -0.27 -0.84
N ARG A 179 19.13 0.56 0.16
CA ARG A 179 19.36 0.22 1.58
C ARG A 179 18.50 -0.95 2.05
N LEU A 180 17.26 -1.08 1.55
CA LEU A 180 16.32 -2.12 1.99
C LEU A 180 16.51 -3.44 1.26
N PHE A 181 16.85 -3.38 -0.03
CA PHE A 181 16.77 -4.56 -0.90
C PHE A 181 18.11 -4.93 -1.54
N GLY A 182 19.15 -4.07 -1.42
CA GLY A 182 20.50 -4.36 -1.90
C GLY A 182 20.51 -4.89 -3.33
N GLU A 183 21.07 -6.07 -3.53
CA GLU A 183 21.21 -6.71 -4.85
C GLU A 183 19.86 -7.00 -5.55
N CYS A 184 18.75 -7.05 -4.81
CA CYS A 184 17.43 -7.21 -5.40
C CYS A 184 16.93 -5.94 -6.10
N TRP A 185 17.46 -4.76 -5.75
CA TRP A 185 17.14 -3.51 -6.41
C TRP A 185 17.77 -3.45 -7.82
N LYS A 186 16.96 -3.07 -8.82
CA LYS A 186 17.38 -2.90 -10.21
C LYS A 186 17.16 -1.44 -10.62
N PRO A 187 18.16 -0.56 -10.41
CA PRO A 187 18.02 0.88 -10.57
C PRO A 187 17.62 1.29 -12.00
N ASP A 188 18.16 0.63 -13.02
CA ASP A 188 17.86 0.94 -14.43
C ASP A 188 16.42 0.60 -14.82
N GLU A 189 15.80 -0.33 -14.09
CA GLU A 189 14.43 -0.80 -14.34
C GLU A 189 13.42 -0.24 -13.33
N GLY A 190 13.89 0.32 -12.21
CA GLY A 190 13.04 0.87 -11.15
C GLY A 190 12.25 -0.18 -10.36
N VAL A 191 12.73 -1.43 -10.32
CA VAL A 191 12.02 -2.57 -9.72
C VAL A 191 12.86 -3.33 -8.70
N ILE A 192 12.19 -3.99 -7.77
CA ILE A 192 12.77 -5.02 -6.89
C ILE A 192 12.52 -6.38 -7.54
N ARG A 193 13.59 -7.14 -7.73
CA ARG A 193 13.57 -8.50 -8.29
C ARG A 193 14.15 -9.48 -7.29
N PHE A 194 13.28 -10.17 -6.58
CA PHE A 194 13.69 -11.17 -5.62
C PHE A 194 14.15 -12.46 -6.33
N ALA A 195 15.21 -13.10 -5.81
CA ALA A 195 15.69 -14.37 -6.33
C ALA A 195 14.67 -15.51 -6.17
N THR A 196 13.87 -15.45 -5.10
CA THR A 196 12.76 -16.38 -4.85
C THR A 196 11.47 -15.59 -4.81
N SER A 197 10.43 -16.05 -5.52
CA SER A 197 9.14 -15.38 -5.56
C SER A 197 8.57 -15.15 -4.16
N GLN A 198 8.08 -13.94 -3.92
CA GLN A 198 7.42 -13.51 -2.67
C GLN A 198 5.90 -13.75 -2.71
N GLY A 199 5.44 -14.79 -3.41
CA GLY A 199 4.04 -15.05 -3.71
C GLY A 199 3.61 -14.44 -5.04
N HIS A 200 2.57 -14.98 -5.64
CA HIS A 200 2.00 -14.52 -6.91
C HIS A 200 0.56 -14.06 -6.69
N LEU A 201 0.18 -12.94 -7.33
CA LEU A 201 -1.21 -12.57 -7.44
C LEU A 201 -1.98 -13.66 -8.22
N ARG A 202 -3.16 -14.03 -7.72
CA ARG A 202 -4.03 -14.96 -8.47
C ARG A 202 -4.41 -14.33 -9.82
N GLU A 203 -4.32 -15.12 -10.90
CA GLU A 203 -4.54 -14.63 -12.29
C GLU A 203 -5.86 -13.89 -12.46
N GLU A 204 -6.93 -14.35 -11.84
CA GLU A 204 -8.25 -13.73 -11.89
C GLU A 204 -8.29 -12.27 -11.39
N LEU A 205 -7.26 -11.84 -10.66
CA LEU A 205 -7.11 -10.47 -10.15
C LEU A 205 -6.39 -9.55 -11.14
N VAL A 206 -5.82 -10.08 -12.21
CA VAL A 206 -4.96 -9.36 -13.16
C VAL A 206 -5.66 -9.06 -14.47
N ILE A 207 -6.61 -9.91 -14.90
CA ILE A 207 -7.25 -9.86 -16.20
C ILE A 207 -8.20 -8.67 -16.38
N GLY A 208 -8.13 -7.99 -17.53
CA GLY A 208 -9.19 -7.12 -18.06
C GLY A 208 -9.08 -5.63 -17.76
N ARG A 209 -7.91 -5.10 -17.30
CA ARG A 209 -7.78 -3.72 -16.85
C ARG A 209 -6.89 -2.82 -17.70
N GLU A 210 -6.49 -3.29 -18.86
CA GLU A 210 -5.55 -2.62 -19.76
C GLU A 210 -6.09 -1.30 -20.36
N LYS A 211 -7.40 -1.02 -20.20
CA LYS A 211 -8.02 0.23 -20.68
C LYS A 211 -7.71 1.42 -19.77
N ASN A 212 -7.41 1.18 -18.48
CA ASN A 212 -7.05 2.24 -17.54
C ASN A 212 -5.64 2.78 -17.85
N PRO A 213 -5.46 4.09 -18.03
CA PRO A 213 -4.16 4.67 -18.36
C PRO A 213 -3.11 4.45 -17.27
N TRP A 214 -3.51 4.41 -15.99
CA TRP A 214 -2.61 4.14 -14.87
C TRP A 214 -2.14 2.69 -14.84
N VAL A 215 -3.03 1.75 -15.17
CA VAL A 215 -2.68 0.32 -15.28
C VAL A 215 -1.71 0.11 -16.43
N ARG A 216 -1.96 0.71 -17.60
CA ARG A 216 -1.02 0.64 -18.74
C ARG A 216 0.35 1.21 -18.38
N TYR A 217 0.37 2.35 -17.69
CA TYR A 217 1.63 2.95 -17.27
C TYR A 217 2.39 2.05 -16.29
N PHE A 218 1.69 1.48 -15.30
CA PHE A 218 2.27 0.50 -14.40
C PHE A 218 2.89 -0.68 -15.16
N MET A 219 2.16 -1.26 -16.13
CA MET A 219 2.68 -2.37 -16.95
C MET A 219 3.89 -1.98 -17.80
N THR A 220 3.96 -0.73 -18.21
CA THR A 220 5.13 -0.20 -18.93
C THR A 220 6.34 -0.06 -18.00
N CYS A 221 6.14 0.43 -16.77
CA CYS A 221 7.20 0.59 -15.78
C CYS A 221 7.65 -0.74 -15.15
N ASN A 222 6.76 -1.72 -15.06
CA ASN A 222 7.03 -3.05 -14.49
C ASN A 222 6.57 -4.17 -15.43
N PRO A 223 7.24 -4.40 -16.56
CA PRO A 223 6.88 -5.49 -17.47
C PRO A 223 7.06 -6.89 -16.88
N GLY A 224 7.83 -6.98 -15.79
CA GLY A 224 8.08 -8.21 -15.05
C GLY A 224 7.09 -8.51 -13.94
N TYR A 225 6.02 -7.73 -13.78
CA TYR A 225 5.05 -7.88 -12.69
C TYR A 225 4.44 -9.29 -12.59
N ALA A 226 4.18 -9.93 -13.73
CA ALA A 226 3.65 -11.29 -13.79
C ALA A 226 4.67 -12.34 -13.26
N ARG A 227 5.95 -12.03 -13.23
CA ARG A 227 7.02 -12.85 -12.65
C ARG A 227 7.30 -12.51 -11.18
N GLY A 228 6.53 -11.58 -10.60
CA GLY A 228 6.65 -11.16 -9.21
C GLY A 228 7.65 -10.02 -8.97
N GLU A 229 8.07 -9.30 -10.02
CA GLU A 229 8.82 -8.06 -9.86
C GLU A 229 7.94 -6.97 -9.27
N GLU A 230 8.52 -6.11 -8.42
CA GLU A 230 7.79 -5.08 -7.69
C GLU A 230 8.30 -3.70 -8.02
N LEU A 231 7.42 -2.84 -8.55
CA LEU A 231 7.75 -1.46 -8.93
C LEU A 231 7.98 -0.61 -7.68
N VAL A 232 9.14 0.06 -7.61
CA VAL A 232 9.42 1.02 -6.55
C VAL A 232 8.60 2.29 -6.77
N CYS A 233 7.90 2.70 -5.74
CA CYS A 233 6.99 3.83 -5.74
C CYS A 233 7.22 4.74 -4.53
N PHE A 234 6.97 6.05 -4.71
CA PHE A 234 7.28 7.04 -3.71
C PHE A 234 6.39 8.28 -3.80
N THR A 235 6.03 8.85 -2.65
CA THR A 235 5.35 10.15 -2.60
C THR A 235 5.56 10.82 -1.24
N GLU A 236 5.45 12.14 -1.19
CA GLU A 236 5.47 12.89 0.06
C GLU A 236 4.06 12.95 0.67
N MET A 237 3.96 12.58 1.95
CA MET A 237 2.76 12.70 2.77
C MET A 237 2.69 14.11 3.36
N GLU A 238 2.24 15.06 2.53
CA GLU A 238 2.07 16.46 2.85
C GLU A 238 0.68 16.94 2.40
N GLU A 239 0.03 17.78 3.19
CA GLU A 239 -1.34 18.23 2.92
C GLU A 239 -1.54 18.83 1.53
N SER A 240 -0.57 19.62 1.07
CA SER A 240 -0.57 20.24 -0.26
C SER A 240 -0.54 19.21 -1.38
N ASN A 241 0.09 18.05 -1.13
CA ASN A 241 0.21 16.95 -2.07
C ASN A 241 -0.97 15.97 -2.01
N LEU A 242 -1.61 15.84 -0.85
CA LEU A 242 -2.68 14.84 -0.68
C LEU A 242 -3.99 15.26 -1.37
N ARG A 243 -4.70 14.29 -1.92
CA ARG A 243 -6.05 14.46 -2.44
C ARG A 243 -7.05 14.55 -1.29
N ARG A 244 -8.24 15.11 -1.58
CA ARG A 244 -9.22 15.52 -0.56
C ARG A 244 -9.50 14.45 0.50
N GLY A 245 -9.75 13.19 0.12
CA GLY A 245 -10.09 12.13 1.07
C GLY A 245 -8.96 11.83 2.04
N ALA A 246 -7.75 11.60 1.50
CA ALA A 246 -6.55 11.36 2.29
C ALA A 246 -6.18 12.60 3.13
N ARG A 247 -6.25 13.79 2.56
CA ARG A 247 -5.91 15.05 3.23
C ARG A 247 -6.76 15.32 4.48
N VAL A 248 -8.07 15.07 4.42
CA VAL A 248 -8.95 15.28 5.58
C VAL A 248 -8.54 14.37 6.72
N ALA A 249 -8.37 13.07 6.45
CA ALA A 249 -7.97 12.12 7.47
C ALA A 249 -6.54 12.37 8.00
N PHE A 250 -5.62 12.81 7.15
CA PHE A 250 -4.27 13.20 7.53
C PHE A 250 -4.28 14.37 8.53
N ARG A 251 -5.09 15.40 8.29
CA ARG A 251 -5.28 16.51 9.21
C ARG A 251 -5.88 16.07 10.54
N GLU A 252 -6.89 15.19 10.50
CA GLU A 252 -7.49 14.64 11.72
C GLU A 252 -6.44 13.96 12.59
N GLY A 253 -5.52 13.18 12.00
CA GLY A 253 -4.41 12.57 12.72
C GLY A 253 -3.41 13.59 13.27
N ALA A 254 -3.09 14.63 12.51
CA ALA A 254 -2.14 15.66 12.92
C ALA A 254 -2.64 16.56 14.08
N HIS A 255 -3.93 16.53 14.40
CA HIS A 255 -4.54 17.33 15.46
C HIS A 255 -4.99 16.51 16.69
N GLN A 256 -4.66 15.21 16.74
CA GLN A 256 -4.86 14.36 17.93
C GLN A 256 -3.66 14.40 18.86
#